data_c5bda49426098a117a19d9c9e5972676
#
_entry.id   c5bda49426098a117a19d9c9e5972676
#
_cell.length_a   1.000
_cell.length_b   1.000
_cell.length_c   1.000
_cell.angle_alpha   90.00
_cell.angle_beta   90.00
_cell.angle_gamma   90.00
#
_symmetry.space_group_name_H-M   'P 1'
#
loop_
_entity.id
_entity.type
_entity.pdbx_description
1 polymer ?
#
loop_
_entity_poly.entity_id
_entity_poly.type
_entity_poly.pdbx_seq_one_letter_code
_entity_poly.pdbx_strand_id
1 'polypeptide(L)'
;MCYQAIEDLLGYALRTGLIEECDRTWAANRLLRTLGLESWEPPQTVRERPLEDILKELLDDAAARGVIQNDITSRDLFDTELMGILTPRPAQVISEFRRRYQADPKAATDWFYRFSQDTDYIRRYRIARDVKWKAATPYGDMDITINLSKPEKDPKAIAVAKAAPQRGYPKCLLCRENEGYAGRVDHPARQNLRLIPVTLQKEQWFFQYSPYVYYNEHCIVLNGRHAPMKIDGATFRRLLDFIRQFPHYFVGSNADLPIVGGSILSHDHFQGGRHVFAMEKAPVEQHVTFRGFADVEAGIVKWPMSVIRLRCKDDQRLVELADRILAAWRGYTDEAAFVFAETDGEPHNTITPIARMREGRFELDLVLRNNITTAEYPLGVYHPHQGLHHIKKENIGLIEVMGLAVLPARLKDELDGVARALVRGDDLRADETLAKHADWAEELKIRHVFTAENAGELLRQEVGAVFATVLEHAGVFKCTPEGREAFLRFIHSAEM
;
A
#
# COMPACT_ATOMS: atom_id res chain seq x y z
N MET A 1 -14.73 -23.51 28.55
CA MET A 1 -13.56 -22.75 29.06
C MET A 1 -12.37 -22.98 28.13
N CYS A 2 -11.70 -21.91 27.76
CA CYS A 2 -10.65 -21.89 26.73
C CYS A 2 -9.23 -22.22 27.24
N TYR A 3 -9.11 -23.08 28.27
CA TYR A 3 -7.82 -23.38 28.92
C TYR A 3 -6.79 -23.96 27.97
N GLN A 4 -7.23 -24.82 27.03
CA GLN A 4 -6.36 -25.39 26.02
C GLN A 4 -5.87 -24.31 25.04
N ALA A 5 -6.74 -23.38 24.64
CA ALA A 5 -6.34 -22.30 23.72
C ALA A 5 -5.34 -21.34 24.37
N ILE A 6 -5.42 -21.10 25.70
CA ILE A 6 -4.38 -20.34 26.42
C ILE A 6 -3.04 -21.06 26.38
N GLU A 7 -3.03 -22.38 26.65
CA GLU A 7 -1.80 -23.19 26.58
C GLU A 7 -1.21 -23.23 25.17
N ASP A 8 -2.07 -23.41 24.15
CA ASP A 8 -1.66 -23.44 22.76
C ASP A 8 -1.08 -22.07 22.32
N LEU A 9 -1.65 -20.95 22.81
CA LEU A 9 -1.16 -19.60 22.53
C LEU A 9 0.20 -19.34 23.18
N LEU A 10 0.40 -19.77 24.44
CA LEU A 10 1.71 -19.69 25.12
C LEU A 10 2.76 -20.52 24.39
N GLY A 11 2.40 -21.75 23.98
CA GLY A 11 3.26 -22.61 23.19
C GLY A 11 3.61 -22.00 21.81
N TYR A 12 2.67 -21.33 21.18
CA TYR A 12 2.93 -20.55 19.95
C TYR A 12 3.95 -19.45 20.20
N ALA A 13 3.77 -18.64 21.24
CA ALA A 13 4.66 -17.54 21.57
C ALA A 13 6.10 -17.99 21.88
N LEU A 14 6.27 -19.13 22.56
CA LEU A 14 7.56 -19.74 22.83
C LEU A 14 8.23 -20.23 21.54
N ARG A 15 7.51 -20.96 20.68
CA ARG A 15 8.05 -21.50 19.42
C ARG A 15 8.46 -20.39 18.44
N THR A 16 7.74 -19.27 18.41
CA THR A 16 8.04 -18.13 17.55
C THR A 16 9.07 -17.18 18.15
N GLY A 17 9.45 -17.40 19.41
CA GLY A 17 10.42 -16.55 20.13
C GLY A 17 9.86 -15.16 20.49
N LEU A 18 8.55 -15.02 20.60
CA LEU A 18 7.92 -13.79 21.09
C LEU A 18 8.13 -13.63 22.60
N ILE A 19 8.16 -14.74 23.35
CA ILE A 19 8.48 -14.80 24.77
C ILE A 19 9.52 -15.88 25.02
N GLU A 20 10.25 -15.75 26.13
CA GLU A 20 11.15 -16.78 26.67
C GLU A 20 10.43 -17.62 27.71
N GLU A 21 10.98 -18.80 28.07
CA GLU A 21 10.37 -19.69 29.07
C GLU A 21 10.17 -19.00 30.43
N CYS A 22 11.08 -18.11 30.81
CA CYS A 22 10.96 -17.34 32.04
C CYS A 22 9.76 -16.37 32.05
N ASP A 23 9.24 -15.96 30.86
CA ASP A 23 8.09 -15.07 30.73
C ASP A 23 6.76 -15.80 30.78
N ARG A 24 6.76 -17.13 30.63
CA ARG A 24 5.56 -17.95 30.44
C ARG A 24 4.49 -17.75 31.54
N THR A 25 4.90 -17.80 32.80
CA THR A 25 3.97 -17.61 33.93
C THR A 25 3.40 -16.20 33.97
N TRP A 26 4.24 -15.20 33.71
CA TRP A 26 3.79 -13.80 33.66
C TRP A 26 2.78 -13.59 32.52
N ALA A 27 3.08 -14.12 31.32
CA ALA A 27 2.20 -14.04 30.16
C ALA A 27 0.86 -14.75 30.43
N ALA A 28 0.87 -15.96 31.00
CA ALA A 28 -0.32 -16.70 31.39
C ALA A 28 -1.22 -15.87 32.31
N ASN A 29 -0.66 -15.31 33.39
CA ASN A 29 -1.42 -14.48 34.35
C ASN A 29 -2.01 -13.21 33.70
N ARG A 30 -1.30 -12.61 32.72
CA ARG A 30 -1.81 -11.47 31.97
C ARG A 30 -2.96 -11.87 31.03
N LEU A 31 -2.84 -13.00 30.35
CA LEU A 31 -3.91 -13.56 29.51
C LEU A 31 -5.16 -13.89 30.34
N LEU A 32 -5.00 -14.55 31.50
CA LEU A 32 -6.11 -14.85 32.40
C LEU A 32 -6.86 -13.57 32.80
N ARG A 33 -6.14 -12.54 33.23
CA ARG A 33 -6.75 -11.26 33.59
C ARG A 33 -7.53 -10.64 32.45
N THR A 34 -6.94 -10.59 31.25
CA THR A 34 -7.57 -10.02 30.05
C THR A 34 -8.80 -10.82 29.63
N LEU A 35 -8.74 -12.14 29.73
CA LEU A 35 -9.87 -13.04 29.47
C LEU A 35 -10.92 -13.03 30.59
N GLY A 36 -10.72 -12.31 31.70
CA GLY A 36 -11.63 -12.31 32.84
C GLY A 36 -11.74 -13.67 33.52
N LEU A 37 -10.64 -14.40 33.65
CA LEU A 37 -10.55 -15.71 34.32
C LEU A 37 -9.81 -15.57 35.66
N GLU A 38 -10.37 -16.14 36.70
CA GLU A 38 -9.78 -16.12 38.04
C GLU A 38 -8.83 -17.29 38.31
N SER A 39 -9.01 -18.38 37.57
CA SER A 39 -8.20 -19.60 37.70
C SER A 39 -7.96 -20.25 36.37
N TRP A 40 -6.92 -21.10 36.30
CA TRP A 40 -6.56 -21.85 35.11
C TRP A 40 -5.88 -23.16 35.52
N GLU A 41 -6.38 -24.24 34.96
CA GLU A 41 -5.75 -25.55 35.08
C GLU A 41 -5.02 -25.82 33.76
N PRO A 42 -3.68 -25.64 33.72
CA PRO A 42 -2.93 -25.80 32.48
C PRO A 42 -3.02 -27.26 31.98
N PRO A 43 -3.42 -27.45 30.72
CA PRO A 43 -3.36 -28.76 30.08
C PRO A 43 -1.93 -29.30 30.04
N GLN A 44 -1.78 -30.63 30.06
CA GLN A 44 -0.45 -31.26 30.07
C GLN A 44 0.28 -31.16 28.71
N THR A 45 -0.43 -30.81 27.64
CA THR A 45 0.10 -30.82 26.27
C THR A 45 -0.28 -29.55 25.53
N VAL A 46 0.71 -28.95 24.86
CA VAL A 46 0.51 -27.89 23.87
C VAL A 46 0.10 -28.54 22.54
N ARG A 47 -0.92 -28.00 21.89
CA ARG A 47 -1.32 -28.42 20.54
C ARG A 47 -0.76 -27.44 19.52
N GLU A 48 -0.10 -27.95 18.47
CA GLU A 48 0.31 -27.12 17.35
C GLU A 48 -0.88 -26.89 16.42
N ARG A 49 -1.41 -25.66 16.45
CA ARG A 49 -2.55 -25.23 15.62
C ARG A 49 -2.25 -23.89 14.93
N PRO A 50 -2.94 -23.56 13.83
CA PRO A 50 -2.90 -22.22 13.26
C PRO A 50 -3.27 -21.17 14.30
N LEU A 51 -2.56 -20.03 14.32
CA LEU A 51 -2.81 -18.95 15.29
C LEU A 51 -4.25 -18.42 15.22
N GLU A 52 -4.81 -18.31 14.01
CA GLU A 52 -6.19 -17.89 13.79
C GLU A 52 -7.21 -18.77 14.51
N ASP A 53 -7.00 -20.09 14.56
CA ASP A 53 -7.89 -21.03 15.24
C ASP A 53 -7.79 -20.89 16.76
N ILE A 54 -6.57 -20.67 17.28
CA ILE A 54 -6.32 -20.42 18.70
C ILE A 54 -7.00 -19.13 19.12
N LEU A 55 -6.76 -18.03 18.40
CA LEU A 55 -7.36 -16.73 18.68
C LEU A 55 -8.89 -16.78 18.56
N LYS A 56 -9.40 -17.47 17.50
CA LYS A 56 -10.85 -17.63 17.32
C LYS A 56 -11.51 -18.31 18.53
N GLU A 57 -10.92 -19.39 19.08
CA GLU A 57 -11.44 -20.09 20.25
C GLU A 57 -11.46 -19.18 21.49
N LEU A 58 -10.39 -18.39 21.71
CA LEU A 58 -10.32 -17.43 22.81
C LEU A 58 -11.37 -16.31 22.68
N LEU A 59 -11.56 -15.79 21.48
CA LEU A 59 -12.55 -14.76 21.17
C LEU A 59 -13.98 -15.26 21.31
N ASP A 60 -14.26 -16.50 20.87
CA ASP A 60 -15.58 -17.12 20.98
C ASP A 60 -15.95 -17.34 22.45
N ASP A 61 -15.02 -17.83 23.27
CA ASP A 61 -15.21 -18.00 24.72
C ASP A 61 -15.41 -16.64 25.43
N ALA A 62 -14.59 -15.62 25.09
CA ALA A 62 -14.71 -14.28 25.67
C ALA A 62 -16.07 -13.63 25.31
N ALA A 63 -16.52 -13.78 24.06
CA ALA A 63 -17.82 -13.28 23.63
C ALA A 63 -18.98 -14.01 24.30
N ALA A 64 -18.91 -15.35 24.41
CA ALA A 64 -19.93 -16.17 25.08
C ALA A 64 -20.09 -15.83 26.57
N ARG A 65 -18.99 -15.43 27.25
CA ARG A 65 -18.99 -14.98 28.64
C ARG A 65 -19.31 -13.50 28.81
N GLY A 66 -19.51 -12.74 27.71
CA GLY A 66 -19.82 -11.32 27.76
C GLY A 66 -18.61 -10.42 28.12
N VAL A 67 -17.37 -10.93 28.00
CA VAL A 67 -16.16 -10.12 28.19
C VAL A 67 -16.00 -9.11 27.05
N ILE A 68 -16.37 -9.50 25.83
CA ILE A 68 -16.40 -8.62 24.65
C ILE A 68 -17.75 -8.72 23.93
N GLN A 69 -18.07 -7.73 23.11
CA GLN A 69 -19.18 -7.83 22.16
C GLN A 69 -18.78 -8.75 20.99
N ASN A 70 -19.78 -9.49 20.45
CA ASN A 70 -19.54 -10.41 19.32
C ASN A 70 -19.69 -9.68 17.97
N ASP A 71 -18.88 -8.66 17.77
CA ASP A 71 -18.76 -7.92 16.50
C ASP A 71 -17.30 -7.87 16.04
N ILE A 72 -17.08 -7.57 14.76
CA ILE A 72 -15.75 -7.59 14.14
C ILE A 72 -14.80 -6.60 14.84
N THR A 73 -15.27 -5.40 15.19
CA THR A 73 -14.41 -4.36 15.79
C THR A 73 -13.96 -4.77 17.19
N SER A 74 -14.89 -5.24 18.03
CA SER A 74 -14.58 -5.68 19.40
C SER A 74 -13.63 -6.88 19.40
N ARG A 75 -13.84 -7.83 18.48
CA ARG A 75 -12.95 -8.98 18.30
C ARG A 75 -11.55 -8.55 17.84
N ASP A 76 -11.45 -7.63 16.88
CA ASP A 76 -10.16 -7.12 16.38
C ASP A 76 -9.38 -6.29 17.43
N LEU A 77 -10.07 -5.59 18.31
CA LEU A 77 -9.43 -4.90 19.43
C LEU A 77 -8.87 -5.90 20.44
N PHE A 78 -9.66 -6.93 20.75
CA PHE A 78 -9.33 -7.88 21.80
C PHE A 78 -8.25 -8.89 21.39
N ASP A 79 -8.28 -9.41 20.16
CA ASP A 79 -7.20 -10.29 19.68
C ASP A 79 -5.85 -9.56 19.64
N THR A 80 -5.87 -8.29 19.24
CA THR A 80 -4.68 -7.44 19.27
C THR A 80 -4.18 -7.20 20.70
N GLU A 81 -5.07 -7.10 21.69
CA GLU A 81 -4.71 -7.01 23.11
C GLU A 81 -4.05 -8.30 23.59
N LEU A 82 -4.62 -9.47 23.28
CA LEU A 82 -4.04 -10.77 23.63
C LEU A 82 -2.63 -10.91 23.03
N MET A 83 -2.46 -10.61 21.75
CA MET A 83 -1.16 -10.66 21.10
C MET A 83 -0.18 -9.60 21.62
N GLY A 84 -0.69 -8.45 22.05
CA GLY A 84 0.10 -7.40 22.67
C GLY A 84 0.78 -7.82 23.98
N ILE A 85 0.17 -8.73 24.74
CA ILE A 85 0.75 -9.32 25.95
C ILE A 85 2.01 -10.12 25.62
N LEU A 86 1.99 -10.83 24.50
CA LEU A 86 3.07 -11.72 24.05
C LEU A 86 4.13 -10.98 23.21
N THR A 87 3.87 -9.75 22.82
CA THR A 87 4.77 -8.99 21.94
C THR A 87 5.88 -8.33 22.75
N PRO A 88 7.18 -8.60 22.46
CA PRO A 88 8.32 -7.99 23.14
C PRO A 88 8.26 -6.47 23.17
N ARG A 89 8.85 -5.86 24.18
CA ARG A 89 8.91 -4.40 24.30
C ARG A 89 9.69 -3.76 23.15
N PRO A 90 9.38 -2.50 22.78
CA PRO A 90 10.08 -1.79 21.71
C PRO A 90 11.61 -1.83 21.82
N ALA A 91 12.17 -1.65 23.04
CA ALA A 91 13.62 -1.67 23.25
C ALA A 91 14.27 -3.01 22.88
N GLN A 92 13.60 -4.14 23.14
CA GLN A 92 14.09 -5.47 22.80
C GLN A 92 14.10 -5.67 21.28
N VAL A 93 12.99 -5.30 20.64
CA VAL A 93 12.85 -5.41 19.18
C VAL A 93 13.84 -4.53 18.44
N ILE A 94 14.04 -3.29 18.89
CA ILE A 94 15.02 -2.35 18.31
C ILE A 94 16.45 -2.89 18.51
N SER A 95 16.77 -3.44 19.68
CA SER A 95 18.08 -4.01 19.96
C SER A 95 18.38 -5.19 19.04
N GLU A 96 17.44 -6.11 18.89
CA GLU A 96 17.60 -7.29 18.03
C GLU A 96 17.67 -6.90 16.55
N PHE A 97 16.85 -5.95 16.09
CA PHE A 97 16.93 -5.42 14.73
C PHE A 97 18.32 -4.83 14.45
N ARG A 98 18.84 -3.98 15.35
CA ARG A 98 20.16 -3.36 15.21
C ARG A 98 21.28 -4.39 15.18
N ARG A 99 21.22 -5.38 16.04
CA ARG A 99 22.21 -6.48 16.09
C ARG A 99 22.26 -7.21 14.73
N ARG A 100 21.12 -7.54 14.15
CA ARG A 100 21.04 -8.18 12.82
C ARG A 100 21.49 -7.25 11.71
N TYR A 101 21.08 -5.98 11.77
CA TYR A 101 21.41 -4.97 10.77
C TYR A 101 22.93 -4.72 10.67
N GLN A 102 23.66 -4.80 11.78
CA GLN A 102 25.13 -4.70 11.76
C GLN A 102 25.79 -5.84 10.97
N ALA A 103 25.19 -7.01 10.93
CA ALA A 103 25.68 -8.13 10.15
C ALA A 103 25.21 -8.05 8.68
N ASP A 104 23.92 -7.80 8.47
CA ASP A 104 23.32 -7.70 7.14
C ASP A 104 21.95 -6.97 7.24
N PRO A 105 21.76 -5.83 6.54
CA PRO A 105 20.48 -5.13 6.48
C PRO A 105 19.32 -6.03 6.06
N LYS A 106 19.54 -6.95 5.12
CA LYS A 106 18.53 -7.90 4.65
C LYS A 106 18.12 -8.88 5.75
N ALA A 107 19.08 -9.42 6.50
CA ALA A 107 18.76 -10.32 7.62
C ALA A 107 17.94 -9.63 8.72
N ALA A 108 18.14 -8.33 8.93
CA ALA A 108 17.35 -7.53 9.88
C ALA A 108 15.89 -7.36 9.38
N THR A 109 15.70 -7.03 8.11
CA THR A 109 14.35 -6.84 7.53
C THR A 109 13.61 -8.17 7.41
N ASP A 110 14.27 -9.27 7.00
CA ASP A 110 13.69 -10.62 6.95
C ASP A 110 13.17 -11.04 8.34
N TRP A 111 13.98 -10.82 9.39
CA TRP A 111 13.55 -11.10 10.76
C TRP A 111 12.39 -10.23 11.21
N PHE A 112 12.44 -8.93 10.97
CA PHE A 112 11.39 -8.01 11.40
C PHE A 112 10.09 -8.22 10.65
N TYR A 113 10.14 -8.65 9.38
CA TYR A 113 8.95 -9.04 8.63
C TYR A 113 8.30 -10.28 9.24
N ARG A 114 9.10 -11.32 9.53
CA ARG A 114 8.60 -12.52 10.23
C ARG A 114 8.04 -12.17 11.61
N PHE A 115 8.76 -11.37 12.38
CA PHE A 115 8.29 -10.88 13.68
C PHE A 115 6.92 -10.18 13.57
N SER A 116 6.73 -9.32 12.58
CA SER A 116 5.46 -8.63 12.34
C SER A 116 4.31 -9.58 11.96
N GLN A 117 4.64 -10.73 11.38
CA GLN A 117 3.69 -11.81 11.11
C GLN A 117 3.40 -12.63 12.37
N ASP A 118 4.42 -12.95 13.14
CA ASP A 118 4.30 -13.79 14.34
C ASP A 118 3.58 -13.07 15.48
N THR A 119 3.65 -11.74 15.54
CA THR A 119 2.84 -10.90 16.45
C THR A 119 1.38 -10.73 16.00
N ASP A 120 0.97 -11.32 14.88
CA ASP A 120 -0.35 -11.11 14.24
C ASP A 120 -0.64 -9.63 13.87
N TYR A 121 0.38 -8.78 13.84
CA TYR A 121 0.24 -7.45 13.26
C TYR A 121 -0.03 -7.54 11.75
N ILE A 122 0.66 -8.47 11.06
CA ILE A 122 0.36 -8.91 9.71
C ILE A 122 -0.48 -10.18 9.80
N ARG A 123 -1.78 -10.07 9.58
CA ARG A 123 -2.73 -11.19 9.67
C ARG A 123 -2.69 -12.03 8.40
N ARG A 124 -1.75 -13.00 8.36
CA ARG A 124 -1.49 -13.86 7.19
C ARG A 124 -2.74 -14.52 6.64
N TYR A 125 -3.60 -15.03 7.52
CA TYR A 125 -4.85 -15.71 7.13
C TYR A 125 -5.88 -14.77 6.47
N ARG A 126 -5.87 -13.47 6.79
CA ARG A 126 -6.70 -12.48 6.08
C ARG A 126 -6.14 -12.19 4.70
N ILE A 127 -4.83 -11.98 4.61
CA ILE A 127 -4.13 -11.68 3.35
C ILE A 127 -4.21 -12.86 2.36
N ALA A 128 -4.19 -14.10 2.87
CA ALA A 128 -4.35 -15.29 2.05
C ALA A 128 -5.70 -15.38 1.32
N ARG A 129 -6.69 -14.59 1.71
CA ARG A 129 -8.00 -14.51 1.02
C ARG A 129 -7.97 -13.60 -0.21
N ASP A 130 -7.00 -12.71 -0.31
CA ASP A 130 -6.89 -11.80 -1.45
C ASP A 130 -6.77 -12.60 -2.75
N VAL A 131 -7.52 -12.17 -3.77
CA VAL A 131 -7.41 -12.79 -5.10
C VAL A 131 -6.35 -12.03 -5.89
N LYS A 132 -5.29 -12.74 -6.32
CA LYS A 132 -4.13 -12.14 -6.99
C LYS A 132 -3.84 -12.86 -8.31
N TRP A 133 -3.57 -12.08 -9.36
CA TRP A 133 -3.12 -12.60 -10.65
C TRP A 133 -2.26 -11.59 -11.39
N LYS A 134 -1.64 -12.02 -12.49
CA LYS A 134 -0.96 -11.14 -13.44
C LYS A 134 -1.76 -11.04 -14.72
N ALA A 135 -1.82 -9.84 -15.28
CA ALA A 135 -2.44 -9.59 -16.58
C ALA A 135 -1.40 -9.00 -17.54
N ALA A 136 -1.28 -9.62 -18.72
CA ALA A 136 -0.41 -9.13 -19.78
C ALA A 136 -1.00 -7.84 -20.37
N THR A 137 -0.15 -6.81 -20.53
CA THR A 137 -0.53 -5.52 -21.11
C THR A 137 0.54 -5.05 -22.11
N PRO A 138 0.26 -4.04 -22.95
CA PRO A 138 1.28 -3.45 -23.81
C PRO A 138 2.50 -2.87 -23.09
N TYR A 139 2.39 -2.69 -21.77
CA TYR A 139 3.40 -2.12 -20.88
C TYR A 139 4.11 -3.18 -20.01
N GLY A 140 3.82 -4.46 -20.24
CA GLY A 140 4.30 -5.58 -19.45
C GLY A 140 3.22 -6.20 -18.53
N ASP A 141 3.61 -7.22 -17.77
CA ASP A 141 2.69 -7.91 -16.87
C ASP A 141 2.41 -7.07 -15.63
N MET A 142 1.17 -6.63 -15.48
CA MET A 142 0.71 -5.89 -14.30
C MET A 142 0.19 -6.85 -13.24
N ASP A 143 0.42 -6.51 -11.97
CA ASP A 143 -0.11 -7.23 -10.83
C ASP A 143 -1.53 -6.72 -10.50
N ILE A 144 -2.49 -7.64 -10.38
CA ILE A 144 -3.88 -7.30 -10.04
C ILE A 144 -4.24 -7.99 -8.74
N THR A 145 -4.81 -7.24 -7.80
CA THR A 145 -5.25 -7.76 -6.50
C THR A 145 -6.65 -7.28 -6.19
N ILE A 146 -7.59 -8.20 -5.95
CA ILE A 146 -8.84 -7.89 -5.27
C ILE A 146 -8.57 -8.05 -3.77
N ASN A 147 -8.63 -6.94 -3.04
CA ASN A 147 -8.29 -6.91 -1.64
C ASN A 147 -9.48 -7.35 -0.78
N LEU A 148 -9.37 -8.52 -0.18
CA LEU A 148 -10.34 -9.09 0.76
C LEU A 148 -9.85 -9.03 2.22
N SER A 149 -8.61 -8.63 2.44
CA SER A 149 -7.98 -8.58 3.77
C SER A 149 -8.38 -7.33 4.57
N LYS A 150 -8.81 -6.26 3.90
CA LYS A 150 -9.32 -5.05 4.54
C LYS A 150 -10.79 -5.29 4.92
N PRO A 151 -11.12 -5.39 6.22
CA PRO A 151 -12.51 -5.61 6.63
C PRO A 151 -13.38 -4.45 6.13
N GLU A 152 -14.46 -4.76 5.43
CA GLU A 152 -15.51 -3.80 5.14
C GLU A 152 -16.16 -3.42 6.48
N LYS A 153 -16.17 -2.14 6.77
CA LYS A 153 -16.83 -1.67 8.00
C LYS A 153 -18.33 -1.81 7.83
N ASP A 154 -18.96 -2.50 8.78
CA ASP A 154 -20.42 -2.52 8.91
C ASP A 154 -20.96 -1.07 8.90
N PRO A 155 -22.02 -0.76 8.14
CA PRO A 155 -22.67 0.56 8.15
C PRO A 155 -23.00 1.07 9.54
N LYS A 156 -23.38 0.19 10.47
CA LYS A 156 -23.60 0.53 11.89
C LYS A 156 -22.31 0.95 12.57
N ALA A 157 -21.20 0.23 12.35
CA ALA A 157 -19.89 0.59 12.89
C ALA A 157 -19.36 1.91 12.32
N ILE A 158 -19.66 2.21 11.04
CA ILE A 158 -19.35 3.51 10.43
C ILE A 158 -20.16 4.63 11.10
N ALA A 159 -21.44 4.42 11.36
CA ALA A 159 -22.31 5.41 12.02
C ALA A 159 -21.85 5.69 13.46
N VAL A 160 -21.52 4.64 14.22
CA VAL A 160 -20.97 4.76 15.58
C VAL A 160 -19.62 5.49 15.57
N ALA A 161 -18.73 5.16 14.62
CA ALA A 161 -17.43 5.83 14.49
C ALA A 161 -17.58 7.33 14.12
N LYS A 162 -18.57 7.70 13.29
CA LYS A 162 -18.88 9.10 12.96
C LYS A 162 -19.44 9.87 14.15
N ALA A 163 -20.21 9.21 15.00
CA ALA A 163 -20.80 9.81 16.20
C ALA A 163 -19.82 9.89 17.39
N ALA A 164 -18.69 9.18 17.32
CA ALA A 164 -17.68 9.17 18.38
C ALA A 164 -16.99 10.54 18.49
N PRO A 165 -16.70 11.04 19.70
CA PRO A 165 -15.95 12.27 19.89
C PRO A 165 -14.59 12.18 19.21
N GLN A 166 -14.25 13.18 18.39
CA GLN A 166 -12.93 13.28 17.76
C GLN A 166 -11.85 13.43 18.84
N ARG A 167 -11.07 12.39 19.06
CA ARG A 167 -9.97 12.38 20.03
C ARG A 167 -8.66 12.58 19.27
N GLY A 168 -7.87 13.56 19.69
CA GLY A 168 -6.61 13.93 19.03
C GLY A 168 -5.42 13.01 19.33
N TYR A 169 -5.62 11.78 19.84
CA TYR A 169 -4.55 10.84 20.15
C TYR A 169 -4.95 9.39 19.81
N PRO A 170 -4.13 8.70 18.99
CA PRO A 170 -3.13 9.25 18.06
C PRO A 170 -3.80 10.19 17.05
N LYS A 171 -3.05 11.17 16.50
CA LYS A 171 -3.60 12.14 15.53
C LYS A 171 -4.00 11.49 14.19
N CYS A 172 -3.26 10.48 13.76
CA CYS A 172 -3.57 9.69 12.55
C CYS A 172 -3.00 8.27 12.65
N LEU A 173 -3.30 7.43 11.64
CA LEU A 173 -2.85 6.03 11.58
C LEU A 173 -1.34 5.85 11.45
N LEU A 174 -0.61 6.90 11.06
CA LEU A 174 0.84 6.89 10.86
C LEU A 174 1.63 7.56 12.00
N CYS A 175 0.96 8.07 13.03
CA CYS A 175 1.66 8.62 14.18
C CYS A 175 2.37 7.53 14.98
N ARG A 176 3.60 7.81 15.46
CA ARG A 176 4.37 6.90 16.30
C ARG A 176 3.62 6.47 17.57
N GLU A 177 2.70 7.30 18.03
CA GLU A 177 1.82 7.05 19.17
C GLU A 177 0.88 5.85 18.98
N ASN A 178 0.80 5.30 17.76
CA ASN A 178 0.11 4.04 17.52
C ASN A 178 0.84 2.84 18.12
N GLU A 179 2.17 2.89 18.30
CA GLU A 179 2.90 1.78 18.90
C GLU A 179 2.39 1.45 20.31
N GLY A 180 1.84 0.26 20.48
CA GLY A 180 1.26 -0.18 21.75
C GLY A 180 -0.14 0.39 22.06
N TYR A 181 -0.76 1.13 21.14
CA TYR A 181 -2.07 1.74 21.37
C TYR A 181 -3.20 0.70 21.40
N ALA A 182 -4.06 0.78 22.42
CA ALA A 182 -5.14 -0.20 22.62
C ALA A 182 -6.24 -0.15 21.54
N GLY A 183 -6.32 0.95 20.80
CA GLY A 183 -7.38 1.14 19.82
C GLY A 183 -8.69 1.64 20.45
N ARG A 184 -9.69 1.83 19.62
CA ARG A 184 -11.06 2.20 19.95
C ARG A 184 -11.94 1.96 18.72
N VAL A 185 -13.24 2.13 18.82
CA VAL A 185 -14.22 1.83 17.76
C VAL A 185 -13.88 2.52 16.41
N ASP A 186 -13.34 3.74 16.44
CA ASP A 186 -12.97 4.52 15.26
C ASP A 186 -11.47 4.48 14.92
N HIS A 187 -10.65 3.80 15.75
CA HIS A 187 -9.19 3.72 15.53
C HIS A 187 -8.67 2.32 15.87
N PRO A 188 -7.92 1.66 14.97
CA PRO A 188 -7.50 0.28 15.19
C PRO A 188 -6.54 0.12 16.36
N ALA A 189 -6.62 -1.03 17.03
CA ALA A 189 -5.63 -1.45 18.01
C ALA A 189 -4.26 -1.71 17.37
N ARG A 190 -3.19 -1.43 18.11
CA ARG A 190 -1.79 -1.54 17.69
C ARG A 190 -0.87 -2.02 18.83
N GLN A 191 -1.39 -2.78 19.81
CA GLN A 191 -0.57 -3.28 20.92
C GLN A 191 0.56 -4.19 20.46
N ASN A 192 0.37 -4.87 19.33
CA ASN A 192 1.32 -5.76 18.65
C ASN A 192 2.17 -5.10 17.57
N LEU A 193 2.01 -3.80 17.31
CA LEU A 193 2.87 -3.03 16.42
C LEU A 193 4.19 -2.68 17.11
N ARG A 194 5.31 -2.79 16.39
CA ARG A 194 6.61 -2.23 16.77
C ARG A 194 7.17 -1.38 15.65
N LEU A 195 7.89 -0.33 16.03
CA LEU A 195 8.51 0.63 15.13
C LEU A 195 10.03 0.54 15.24
N ILE A 196 10.71 0.47 14.10
CA ILE A 196 12.17 0.56 14.06
C ILE A 196 12.57 2.01 13.78
N PRO A 197 13.31 2.67 14.68
CA PRO A 197 13.80 4.01 14.43
C PRO A 197 14.88 3.99 13.34
N VAL A 198 14.70 4.84 12.32
CA VAL A 198 15.64 5.09 11.23
C VAL A 198 15.96 6.58 11.19
N THR A 199 17.17 6.92 10.76
CA THR A 199 17.59 8.32 10.60
C THR A 199 17.69 8.63 9.13
N LEU A 200 16.89 9.57 8.64
CA LEU A 200 16.96 10.07 7.27
C LEU A 200 17.31 11.55 7.29
N GLN A 201 18.42 11.92 6.65
CA GLN A 201 18.94 13.31 6.61
C GLN A 201 19.04 13.96 8.01
N LYS A 202 19.54 13.20 8.99
CA LYS A 202 19.68 13.60 10.40
C LYS A 202 18.35 13.81 11.15
N GLU A 203 17.22 13.49 10.54
CA GLU A 203 15.90 13.54 11.17
C GLU A 203 15.45 12.15 11.61
N GLN A 204 14.65 12.11 12.68
CA GLN A 204 14.09 10.86 13.20
C GLN A 204 12.89 10.44 12.36
N TRP A 205 12.97 9.25 11.77
CA TRP A 205 11.90 8.54 11.09
C TRP A 205 11.70 7.17 11.73
N PHE A 206 10.62 6.49 11.36
CA PHE A 206 10.33 5.14 11.83
C PHE A 206 9.95 4.26 10.66
N PHE A 207 10.36 2.99 10.76
CA PHE A 207 10.07 1.96 9.78
C PHE A 207 9.13 0.92 10.40
N GLN A 208 8.08 0.55 9.68
CA GLN A 208 7.14 -0.53 10.02
C GLN A 208 6.68 -1.24 8.75
N TYR A 209 6.16 -2.45 8.87
CA TYR A 209 5.44 -3.07 7.76
C TYR A 209 3.98 -2.61 7.72
N SER A 210 3.38 -2.70 6.52
CA SER A 210 1.95 -2.48 6.37
C SER A 210 1.19 -3.75 6.76
N PRO A 211 0.13 -3.67 7.56
CA PRO A 211 -0.67 -4.85 7.90
C PRO A 211 -1.46 -5.41 6.71
N TYR A 212 -1.56 -4.68 5.60
CA TYR A 212 -2.32 -5.09 4.42
C TYR A 212 -1.49 -5.87 3.39
N VAL A 213 -0.16 -5.75 3.40
CA VAL A 213 0.80 -6.47 2.54
C VAL A 213 0.31 -6.59 1.08
N TYR A 214 0.14 -5.46 0.42
CA TYR A 214 -0.27 -5.44 -1.00
C TYR A 214 0.76 -6.14 -1.90
N TYR A 215 2.03 -6.12 -1.51
CA TYR A 215 3.17 -6.80 -2.14
C TYR A 215 4.16 -7.26 -1.07
N ASN A 216 5.16 -8.05 -1.47
CA ASN A 216 6.12 -8.63 -0.52
C ASN A 216 6.87 -7.56 0.29
N GLU A 217 6.86 -7.72 1.60
CA GLU A 217 7.51 -6.82 2.57
C GLU A 217 7.08 -5.36 2.43
N HIS A 218 5.80 -5.13 2.07
CA HIS A 218 5.23 -3.78 2.00
C HIS A 218 5.45 -3.06 3.32
N CYS A 219 6.26 -2.00 3.28
CA CYS A 219 6.62 -1.21 4.45
C CYS A 219 6.19 0.26 4.32
N ILE A 220 6.13 0.92 5.46
CA ILE A 220 5.87 2.34 5.59
C ILE A 220 7.02 2.95 6.39
N VAL A 221 7.59 4.02 5.86
CA VAL A 221 8.63 4.83 6.51
C VAL A 221 7.98 6.16 6.85
N LEU A 222 7.70 6.40 8.12
CA LEU A 222 6.92 7.54 8.59
C LEU A 222 7.79 8.58 9.30
N ASN A 223 7.49 9.85 9.09
CA ASN A 223 8.16 10.95 9.80
C ASN A 223 7.86 10.86 11.30
N GLY A 224 8.87 11.06 12.14
CA GLY A 224 8.71 11.07 13.59
C GLY A 224 7.83 12.22 14.12
N ARG A 225 7.55 13.22 13.30
CA ARG A 225 6.66 14.34 13.57
C ARG A 225 5.43 14.26 12.68
N HIS A 226 4.26 14.58 13.23
CA HIS A 226 3.04 14.72 12.44
C HIS A 226 3.11 16.04 11.64
N ALA A 227 3.67 15.98 10.45
CA ALA A 227 3.83 17.08 9.52
C ALA A 227 3.25 16.72 8.15
N PRO A 228 2.65 17.65 7.40
CA PRO A 228 2.10 17.38 6.08
C PRO A 228 3.16 16.86 5.11
N MET A 229 2.72 16.06 4.15
CA MET A 229 3.55 15.64 3.02
C MET A 229 3.97 16.84 2.18
N LYS A 230 5.20 16.78 1.69
CA LYS A 230 5.73 17.76 0.75
C LYS A 230 6.73 17.07 -0.18
N ILE A 231 6.59 17.27 -1.48
CA ILE A 231 7.56 16.82 -2.47
C ILE A 231 8.52 17.98 -2.78
N ASP A 232 9.79 17.77 -2.41
CA ASP A 232 10.88 18.73 -2.65
C ASP A 232 12.23 17.99 -2.69
N GLY A 233 13.33 18.71 -2.88
CA GLY A 233 14.68 18.15 -2.89
C GLY A 233 15.05 17.42 -1.60
N ALA A 234 14.45 17.76 -0.46
CA ALA A 234 14.66 17.02 0.79
C ALA A 234 13.99 15.64 0.74
N THR A 235 12.83 15.53 0.09
CA THR A 235 12.16 14.26 -0.17
C THR A 235 13.06 13.31 -0.97
N PHE A 236 13.63 13.79 -2.09
CA PHE A 236 14.54 12.96 -2.89
C PHE A 236 15.77 12.51 -2.10
N ARG A 237 16.36 13.40 -1.30
CA ARG A 237 17.48 13.04 -0.41
C ARG A 237 17.10 11.96 0.60
N ARG A 238 15.91 12.04 1.21
CA ARG A 238 15.43 11.05 2.19
C ARG A 238 15.18 9.70 1.55
N LEU A 239 14.59 9.66 0.33
CA LEU A 239 14.38 8.41 -0.41
C LEU A 239 15.72 7.73 -0.74
N LEU A 240 16.70 8.48 -1.27
CA LEU A 240 18.02 7.94 -1.61
C LEU A 240 18.81 7.53 -0.35
N ASP A 241 18.66 8.22 0.77
CA ASP A 241 19.26 7.86 2.05
C ASP A 241 18.67 6.56 2.60
N PHE A 242 17.35 6.35 2.45
CA PHE A 242 16.70 5.09 2.84
C PHE A 242 17.22 3.90 2.03
N ILE A 243 17.30 3.99 0.69
CA ILE A 243 17.79 2.88 -0.12
C ILE A 243 19.30 2.64 0.03
N ARG A 244 20.08 3.62 0.50
CA ARG A 244 21.46 3.40 0.91
C ARG A 244 21.54 2.52 2.15
N GLN A 245 20.62 2.68 3.11
CA GLN A 245 20.51 1.86 4.31
C GLN A 245 19.89 0.49 4.02
N PHE A 246 18.96 0.40 3.08
CA PHE A 246 18.24 -0.82 2.70
C PHE A 246 18.28 -1.04 1.17
N PRO A 247 19.44 -1.40 0.59
CA PRO A 247 19.64 -1.44 -0.87
C PRO A 247 18.82 -2.53 -1.58
N HIS A 248 18.25 -3.47 -0.86
CA HIS A 248 17.39 -4.54 -1.36
C HIS A 248 15.90 -4.13 -1.44
N TYR A 249 15.56 -2.90 -1.04
CA TYR A 249 14.23 -2.31 -1.13
C TYR A 249 14.15 -1.25 -2.22
N PHE A 250 12.94 -1.02 -2.72
CA PHE A 250 12.56 0.27 -3.29
C PHE A 250 11.86 1.11 -2.21
N VAL A 251 11.77 2.41 -2.43
CA VAL A 251 10.96 3.32 -1.62
C VAL A 251 10.44 4.46 -2.49
N GLY A 252 9.22 4.89 -2.27
CA GLY A 252 8.63 6.02 -3.00
C GLY A 252 7.67 6.82 -2.11
N SER A 253 7.32 8.00 -2.60
CA SER A 253 6.34 8.89 -1.97
C SER A 253 5.09 9.01 -2.83
N ASN A 254 3.91 9.05 -2.20
CA ASN A 254 2.74 9.59 -2.89
C ASN A 254 2.98 11.08 -3.23
N ALA A 255 2.25 11.57 -4.22
CA ALA A 255 2.20 12.99 -4.51
C ALA A 255 1.60 13.79 -3.34
N ASP A 256 1.98 15.05 -3.19
CA ASP A 256 1.59 15.93 -2.10
C ASP A 256 0.33 16.77 -2.38
N LEU A 257 -0.30 16.58 -3.54
CA LEU A 257 -1.55 17.26 -3.90
C LEU A 257 -2.75 16.30 -3.82
N PRO A 258 -3.96 16.78 -3.50
CA PRO A 258 -5.17 15.99 -3.51
C PRO A 258 -5.44 15.38 -4.90
N ILE A 259 -6.32 14.38 -4.99
CA ILE A 259 -6.70 13.65 -6.23
C ILE A 259 -5.58 12.73 -6.72
N VAL A 260 -4.32 13.21 -6.81
CA VAL A 260 -3.16 12.46 -7.30
C VAL A 260 -2.27 11.95 -6.17
N GLY A 261 -2.55 12.34 -4.93
CA GLY A 261 -1.86 11.87 -3.72
C GLY A 261 -2.50 10.64 -3.08
N GLY A 262 -1.88 10.16 -2.01
CA GLY A 262 -2.43 9.10 -1.15
C GLY A 262 -3.54 9.59 -0.22
N SER A 263 -4.09 8.66 0.56
CA SER A 263 -5.20 8.95 1.50
C SER A 263 -4.79 9.75 2.75
N ILE A 264 -3.50 9.84 3.06
CA ILE A 264 -2.99 10.54 4.25
C ILE A 264 -1.95 11.57 3.80
N LEU A 265 -2.40 12.78 3.48
CA LEU A 265 -1.52 13.90 3.11
C LEU A 265 -1.03 14.69 4.35
N SER A 266 -1.69 14.53 5.49
CA SER A 266 -1.39 15.27 6.72
C SER A 266 -0.18 14.76 7.50
N HIS A 267 0.36 13.60 7.12
CA HIS A 267 1.53 12.99 7.78
C HIS A 267 2.52 12.49 6.73
N ASP A 268 3.70 13.11 6.69
CA ASP A 268 4.77 12.79 5.75
C ASP A 268 5.26 11.34 5.95
N HIS A 269 5.22 10.56 4.88
CA HIS A 269 5.57 9.14 4.88
C HIS A 269 5.93 8.65 3.50
N PHE A 270 6.71 7.57 3.46
CA PHE A 270 7.06 6.83 2.25
C PHE A 270 6.53 5.42 2.33
N GLN A 271 6.36 4.78 1.18
CA GLN A 271 6.06 3.36 1.07
C GLN A 271 7.19 2.66 0.33
N GLY A 272 7.57 1.48 0.79
CA GLY A 272 8.64 0.71 0.21
C GLY A 272 8.45 -0.79 0.39
N GLY A 273 9.46 -1.56 0.06
CA GLY A 273 9.45 -3.01 0.23
C GLY A 273 10.32 -3.74 -0.77
N ARG A 274 10.27 -5.07 -0.73
CA ARG A 274 11.02 -5.95 -1.62
C ARG A 274 10.09 -6.56 -2.69
N HIS A 275 9.80 -5.76 -3.71
CA HIS A 275 8.98 -6.16 -4.85
C HIS A 275 9.48 -5.50 -6.13
N VAL A 276 9.38 -6.20 -7.25
CA VAL A 276 9.78 -5.71 -8.56
C VAL A 276 8.51 -5.50 -9.39
N PHE A 277 8.12 -4.24 -9.54
CA PHE A 277 6.92 -3.84 -10.26
C PHE A 277 7.11 -3.85 -11.79
N ALA A 278 6.00 -3.84 -12.52
CA ALA A 278 6.01 -3.75 -13.98
C ALA A 278 6.72 -2.48 -14.48
N MET A 279 6.49 -1.32 -13.84
CA MET A 279 7.15 -0.06 -14.20
C MET A 279 8.68 -0.13 -14.04
N GLU A 280 9.20 -0.84 -13.03
CA GLU A 280 10.65 -1.02 -12.87
C GLU A 280 11.27 -1.78 -14.05
N LYS A 281 10.55 -2.79 -14.57
CA LYS A 281 11.00 -3.61 -15.70
C LYS A 281 10.84 -2.90 -17.04
N ALA A 282 9.97 -1.89 -17.11
CA ALA A 282 9.70 -1.16 -18.34
C ALA A 282 10.98 -0.51 -18.89
N PRO A 283 11.25 -0.65 -20.20
CA PRO A 283 12.46 -0.08 -20.80
C PRO A 283 12.36 1.45 -20.92
N VAL A 284 13.51 2.09 -20.99
CA VAL A 284 13.60 3.47 -21.47
C VAL A 284 13.33 3.43 -22.98
N GLU A 285 12.28 4.11 -23.43
CA GLU A 285 11.93 4.18 -24.85
C GLU A 285 12.65 5.33 -25.58
N GLN A 286 13.00 6.40 -24.83
CA GLN A 286 13.70 7.55 -25.37
C GLN A 286 14.70 8.09 -24.34
N HIS A 287 15.99 8.08 -24.71
CA HIS A 287 17.02 8.73 -23.90
C HIS A 287 16.94 10.24 -24.09
N VAL A 288 17.15 10.95 -22.99
CA VAL A 288 17.19 12.42 -22.94
C VAL A 288 18.44 12.87 -22.18
N THR A 289 18.88 14.08 -22.41
CA THR A 289 20.04 14.67 -21.72
C THR A 289 19.65 15.98 -21.09
N PHE A 290 20.25 16.31 -19.96
CA PHE A 290 20.04 17.60 -19.28
C PHE A 290 21.36 18.37 -19.23
N ARG A 291 21.34 19.64 -19.59
CA ARG A 291 22.53 20.48 -19.58
C ARG A 291 23.17 20.52 -18.19
N GLY A 292 24.47 20.20 -18.13
CA GLY A 292 25.22 20.12 -16.87
C GLY A 292 25.12 18.78 -16.13
N PHE A 293 24.42 17.77 -16.70
CA PHE A 293 24.21 16.45 -16.11
C PHE A 293 24.57 15.30 -17.06
N ALA A 294 25.66 15.44 -17.79
CA ALA A 294 26.15 14.40 -18.70
C ALA A 294 26.55 13.09 -17.98
N ASP A 295 26.76 13.15 -16.66
CA ASP A 295 27.06 12.05 -15.75
C ASP A 295 25.80 11.30 -15.26
N VAL A 296 24.59 11.82 -15.52
CA VAL A 296 23.31 11.21 -15.18
C VAL A 296 22.67 10.63 -16.42
N GLU A 297 22.47 9.32 -16.43
CA GLU A 297 21.63 8.65 -17.44
C GLU A 297 20.17 9.03 -17.22
N ALA A 298 19.50 9.57 -18.25
CA ALA A 298 18.11 9.98 -18.16
C ALA A 298 17.31 9.53 -19.38
N GLY A 299 16.02 9.24 -19.18
CA GLY A 299 15.13 8.87 -20.27
C GLY A 299 13.68 8.74 -19.90
N ILE A 300 12.83 8.78 -20.93
CA ILE A 300 11.39 8.54 -20.83
C ILE A 300 11.16 7.04 -20.82
N VAL A 301 10.40 6.56 -19.82
CA VAL A 301 10.07 5.13 -19.67
C VAL A 301 8.87 4.79 -20.56
N LYS A 302 8.90 3.63 -21.22
CA LYS A 302 7.74 3.06 -21.92
C LYS A 302 6.69 2.62 -20.90
N TRP A 303 5.89 3.56 -20.46
CA TRP A 303 4.89 3.38 -19.41
C TRP A 303 3.63 4.19 -19.74
N PRO A 304 2.41 3.75 -19.31
CA PRO A 304 1.18 4.49 -19.60
C PRO A 304 1.11 5.86 -18.91
N MET A 305 1.91 6.06 -17.86
CA MET A 305 2.07 7.37 -17.21
C MET A 305 3.37 8.04 -17.63
N SER A 306 3.47 9.34 -17.39
CA SER A 306 4.63 10.15 -17.81
C SER A 306 5.79 10.01 -16.81
N VAL A 307 6.75 9.16 -17.11
CA VAL A 307 7.86 8.81 -16.21
C VAL A 307 9.21 9.22 -16.80
N ILE A 308 9.99 10.00 -16.05
CA ILE A 308 11.39 10.27 -16.30
C ILE A 308 12.21 9.39 -15.37
N ARG A 309 13.04 8.50 -15.91
CA ARG A 309 13.97 7.67 -15.16
C ARG A 309 15.34 8.28 -15.16
N LEU A 310 15.93 8.44 -13.97
CA LEU A 310 17.27 8.97 -13.75
C LEU A 310 18.15 7.89 -13.11
N ARG A 311 19.41 7.74 -13.54
CA ARG A 311 20.39 6.82 -12.97
C ARG A 311 21.75 7.48 -12.80
N CYS A 312 22.35 7.34 -11.62
CA CYS A 312 23.71 7.79 -11.37
C CYS A 312 24.35 6.98 -10.22
N LYS A 313 25.67 6.95 -10.16
CA LYS A 313 26.40 6.46 -8.98
C LYS A 313 26.39 7.48 -7.85
N ASP A 314 26.34 8.76 -8.18
CA ASP A 314 26.32 9.87 -7.25
C ASP A 314 24.86 10.28 -6.99
N ASP A 315 24.40 10.07 -5.76
CA ASP A 315 23.04 10.40 -5.33
C ASP A 315 22.80 11.92 -5.23
N GLN A 316 23.84 12.73 -4.96
CA GLN A 316 23.71 14.18 -4.92
C GLN A 316 23.38 14.74 -6.31
N ARG A 317 24.03 14.19 -7.35
CA ARG A 317 23.74 14.54 -8.75
C ARG A 317 22.31 14.20 -9.14
N LEU A 318 21.81 13.03 -8.67
CA LEU A 318 20.40 12.67 -8.88
C LEU A 318 19.45 13.65 -8.20
N VAL A 319 19.73 14.05 -6.96
CA VAL A 319 18.91 15.04 -6.23
C VAL A 319 18.92 16.37 -6.94
N GLU A 320 20.07 16.88 -7.36
CA GLU A 320 20.20 18.16 -8.06
C GLU A 320 19.34 18.19 -9.34
N LEU A 321 19.43 17.12 -10.15
CA LEU A 321 18.65 17.02 -11.39
C LEU A 321 17.16 16.85 -11.09
N ALA A 322 16.78 15.98 -10.15
CA ALA A 322 15.40 15.76 -9.77
C ALA A 322 14.73 17.02 -9.22
N ASP A 323 15.45 17.81 -8.40
CA ASP A 323 14.94 19.06 -7.86
C ASP A 323 14.76 20.13 -8.97
N ARG A 324 15.69 20.20 -9.92
CA ARG A 324 15.56 21.04 -11.13
C ARG A 324 14.34 20.63 -11.97
N ILE A 325 14.14 19.33 -12.23
CA ILE A 325 12.98 18.83 -12.98
C ILE A 325 11.69 19.15 -12.24
N LEU A 326 11.65 18.97 -10.92
CA LEU A 326 10.48 19.30 -10.09
C LEU A 326 10.17 20.81 -10.14
N ALA A 327 11.18 21.66 -10.03
CA ALA A 327 11.01 23.11 -10.09
C ALA A 327 10.46 23.56 -11.45
N ALA A 328 11.00 23.02 -12.54
CA ALA A 328 10.49 23.24 -13.89
C ALA A 328 9.05 22.75 -14.04
N TRP A 329 8.74 21.53 -13.53
CA TRP A 329 7.41 20.95 -13.63
C TRP A 329 6.37 21.75 -12.87
N ARG A 330 6.67 22.24 -11.67
CA ARG A 330 5.73 23.02 -10.87
C ARG A 330 5.26 24.30 -11.57
N GLY A 331 6.09 24.91 -12.39
CA GLY A 331 5.75 26.12 -13.15
C GLY A 331 5.34 25.88 -14.61
N TYR A 332 5.27 24.60 -15.05
CA TYR A 332 5.06 24.28 -16.45
C TYR A 332 3.60 24.34 -16.88
N THR A 333 3.32 25.14 -17.92
CA THR A 333 2.03 25.21 -18.61
C THR A 333 2.23 24.92 -20.09
N ASP A 334 1.43 24.01 -20.66
CA ASP A 334 1.31 23.69 -22.07
C ASP A 334 -0.16 23.52 -22.42
N GLU A 335 -0.79 24.61 -22.88
CA GLU A 335 -2.23 24.60 -23.21
C GLU A 335 -2.58 23.59 -24.29
N ALA A 336 -1.67 23.35 -25.25
CA ALA A 336 -1.88 22.38 -26.31
C ALA A 336 -1.97 20.93 -25.79
N ALA A 337 -1.32 20.64 -24.67
CA ALA A 337 -1.39 19.35 -23.96
C ALA A 337 -2.37 19.36 -22.79
N PHE A 338 -3.12 20.44 -22.61
CA PHE A 338 -4.03 20.67 -21.46
C PHE A 338 -3.32 20.62 -20.10
N VAL A 339 -2.04 20.98 -20.04
CA VAL A 339 -1.27 21.05 -18.79
C VAL A 339 -1.26 22.49 -18.30
N PHE A 340 -1.74 22.71 -17.10
CA PHE A 340 -1.73 24.02 -16.42
C PHE A 340 -1.01 23.88 -15.08
N ALA A 341 -0.05 24.77 -14.83
CA ALA A 341 0.69 24.79 -13.57
C ALA A 341 -0.21 25.14 -12.39
N GLU A 342 -1.15 26.06 -12.61
CA GLU A 342 -2.11 26.53 -11.61
C GLU A 342 -3.41 27.03 -12.26
N THR A 343 -4.49 27.07 -11.50
CA THR A 343 -5.75 27.73 -11.85
C THR A 343 -6.25 28.48 -10.62
N ASP A 344 -6.55 29.76 -10.76
CA ASP A 344 -7.01 30.63 -9.67
C ASP A 344 -6.06 30.61 -8.43
N GLY A 345 -4.76 30.43 -8.65
CA GLY A 345 -3.74 30.38 -7.61
C GLY A 345 -3.58 28.99 -6.93
N GLU A 346 -4.35 27.98 -7.35
CA GLU A 346 -4.23 26.62 -6.85
C GLU A 346 -3.26 25.81 -7.73
N PRO A 347 -2.17 25.24 -7.18
CA PRO A 347 -1.17 24.51 -7.93
C PRO A 347 -1.69 23.12 -8.36
N HIS A 348 -1.31 22.68 -9.57
CA HIS A 348 -1.72 21.38 -10.11
C HIS A 348 -0.58 20.40 -10.31
N ASN A 349 0.63 20.88 -10.57
CA ASN A 349 1.76 20.03 -10.91
C ASN A 349 2.52 19.52 -9.70
N THR A 350 2.77 18.23 -9.65
CA THR A 350 3.58 17.56 -8.64
C THR A 350 4.21 16.29 -9.20
N ILE A 351 5.00 15.58 -8.39
CA ILE A 351 5.69 14.34 -8.78
C ILE A 351 5.40 13.24 -7.76
N THR A 352 5.26 12.00 -8.24
CA THR A 352 5.35 10.77 -7.46
C THR A 352 6.74 10.18 -7.67
N PRO A 353 7.70 10.35 -6.71
CA PRO A 353 9.06 9.84 -6.86
C PRO A 353 9.20 8.43 -6.33
N ILE A 354 9.97 7.58 -7.03
CA ILE A 354 10.30 6.21 -6.63
C ILE A 354 11.80 5.98 -6.77
N ALA A 355 12.45 5.54 -5.70
CA ALA A 355 13.89 5.30 -5.64
C ALA A 355 14.21 3.82 -5.40
N ARG A 356 15.32 3.32 -5.98
CA ARG A 356 15.87 1.98 -5.76
C ARG A 356 17.34 1.92 -6.13
N MET A 357 18.01 0.87 -5.67
CA MET A 357 19.33 0.49 -6.17
C MET A 357 19.18 -0.49 -7.34
N ARG A 358 19.86 -0.23 -8.44
CA ARG A 358 19.90 -1.14 -9.58
C ARG A 358 21.32 -1.19 -10.16
N GLU A 359 21.89 -2.40 -10.26
CA GLU A 359 23.23 -2.61 -10.81
C GLU A 359 24.31 -1.72 -10.17
N GLY A 360 24.22 -1.51 -8.85
CA GLY A 360 25.16 -0.70 -8.07
C GLY A 360 25.04 0.81 -8.32
N ARG A 361 23.96 1.27 -8.94
CA ARG A 361 23.61 2.68 -9.14
C ARG A 361 22.30 3.03 -8.48
N PHE A 362 22.18 4.27 -8.03
CA PHE A 362 20.90 4.84 -7.64
C PHE A 362 20.03 5.05 -8.89
N GLU A 363 18.77 4.65 -8.79
CA GLU A 363 17.75 4.87 -9.82
C GLU A 363 16.58 5.62 -9.17
N LEU A 364 16.14 6.69 -9.83
CA LEU A 364 15.01 7.52 -9.38
C LEU A 364 14.04 7.70 -10.54
N ASP A 365 12.83 7.20 -10.39
CA ASP A 365 11.72 7.44 -11.33
C ASP A 365 10.92 8.64 -10.83
N LEU A 366 10.74 9.64 -11.68
CA LEU A 366 9.94 10.84 -11.46
C LEU A 366 8.66 10.71 -12.28
N VAL A 367 7.54 10.38 -11.65
CA VAL A 367 6.24 10.29 -12.33
C VAL A 367 5.54 11.63 -12.23
N LEU A 368 5.36 12.30 -13.35
CA LEU A 368 4.70 13.60 -13.45
C LEU A 368 3.21 13.45 -13.17
N ARG A 369 2.68 14.29 -12.29
CA ARG A 369 1.27 14.29 -11.88
C ARG A 369 0.68 15.69 -12.02
N ASN A 370 -0.61 15.74 -12.31
CA ASN A 370 -1.38 16.98 -12.35
C ASN A 370 -2.81 16.69 -11.84
N ASN A 371 -3.35 17.54 -10.97
CA ASN A 371 -4.64 17.32 -10.31
C ASN A 371 -5.77 18.23 -10.80
N ILE A 372 -5.59 18.87 -11.96
CA ILE A 372 -6.60 19.78 -12.52
C ILE A 372 -7.94 19.06 -12.70
N THR A 373 -9.02 19.77 -12.39
CA THR A 373 -10.40 19.32 -12.60
C THR A 373 -11.12 20.23 -13.59
N THR A 374 -12.15 19.70 -14.23
CA THR A 374 -13.07 20.45 -15.09
C THR A 374 -14.50 20.05 -14.76
N ALA A 375 -15.49 20.78 -15.32
CA ALA A 375 -16.90 20.40 -15.19
C ALA A 375 -17.18 19.00 -15.78
N GLU A 376 -16.45 18.61 -16.84
CA GLU A 376 -16.54 17.28 -17.45
C GLU A 376 -15.84 16.22 -16.60
N TYR A 377 -14.70 16.55 -15.99
CA TYR A 377 -13.88 15.65 -15.16
C TYR A 377 -13.74 16.15 -13.72
N PRO A 378 -14.82 16.10 -12.92
CA PRO A 378 -14.82 16.65 -11.55
C PRO A 378 -13.95 15.87 -10.56
N LEU A 379 -13.57 14.63 -10.90
CA LEU A 379 -12.63 13.81 -10.11
C LEU A 379 -11.18 13.98 -10.56
N GLY A 380 -10.92 14.75 -11.63
CA GLY A 380 -9.61 14.99 -12.21
C GLY A 380 -9.55 14.65 -13.70
N VAL A 381 -8.91 15.50 -14.50
CA VAL A 381 -8.65 15.24 -15.92
C VAL A 381 -7.67 14.04 -16.06
N TYR A 382 -6.67 13.98 -15.19
CA TYR A 382 -5.67 12.92 -15.11
C TYR A 382 -6.02 11.90 -14.02
N HIS A 383 -7.23 11.33 -14.15
CA HIS A 383 -7.85 10.40 -13.22
C HIS A 383 -8.65 9.36 -14.02
N PRO A 384 -8.92 8.15 -13.49
CA PRO A 384 -9.81 7.21 -14.18
C PRO A 384 -11.15 7.85 -14.53
N HIS A 385 -11.53 7.84 -15.81
CA HIS A 385 -12.77 8.41 -16.28
C HIS A 385 -13.96 7.47 -16.02
N GLN A 386 -15.18 8.01 -16.06
CA GLN A 386 -16.41 7.35 -15.62
C GLN A 386 -16.64 5.95 -16.23
N GLY A 387 -16.29 5.73 -17.49
CA GLY A 387 -16.43 4.43 -18.16
C GLY A 387 -15.62 3.30 -17.49
N LEU A 388 -14.57 3.63 -16.71
CA LEU A 388 -13.71 2.66 -16.02
C LEU A 388 -14.10 2.44 -14.54
N HIS A 389 -15.06 3.24 -14.01
CA HIS A 389 -15.43 3.23 -12.59
C HIS A 389 -16.08 1.92 -12.12
N HIS A 390 -16.58 1.11 -13.04
CA HIS A 390 -17.07 -0.22 -12.72
C HIS A 390 -15.95 -1.14 -12.18
N ILE A 391 -14.69 -0.91 -12.58
CA ILE A 391 -13.50 -1.62 -12.10
C ILE A 391 -12.70 -0.77 -11.10
N LYS A 392 -12.30 0.47 -11.47
CA LYS A 392 -11.46 1.34 -10.63
C LYS A 392 -11.95 2.79 -10.70
N LYS A 393 -12.38 3.31 -9.55
CA LYS A 393 -12.85 4.69 -9.37
C LYS A 393 -11.91 5.51 -8.50
N GLU A 394 -11.18 4.88 -7.61
CA GLU A 394 -10.36 5.53 -6.59
C GLU A 394 -9.12 6.20 -7.23
N ASN A 395 -8.55 7.15 -6.50
CA ASN A 395 -7.31 7.83 -6.89
C ASN A 395 -6.18 6.84 -7.16
N ILE A 396 -5.31 7.20 -8.11
CA ILE A 396 -4.13 6.41 -8.47
C ILE A 396 -2.97 6.86 -7.61
N GLY A 397 -2.67 6.08 -6.58
CA GLY A 397 -1.56 6.29 -5.66
C GLY A 397 -0.27 5.61 -6.12
N LEU A 398 0.77 5.67 -5.26
CA LEU A 398 2.11 5.16 -5.55
C LEU A 398 2.12 3.71 -6.05
N ILE A 399 1.33 2.84 -5.45
CA ILE A 399 1.30 1.40 -5.75
C ILE A 399 0.73 1.16 -7.15
N GLU A 400 -0.40 1.81 -7.45
CA GLU A 400 -1.03 1.70 -8.76
C GLU A 400 -0.14 2.31 -9.86
N VAL A 401 0.50 3.43 -9.60
CA VAL A 401 1.48 4.07 -10.52
C VAL A 401 2.54 3.08 -10.97
N MET A 402 3.00 2.20 -10.09
CA MET A 402 4.03 1.20 -10.40
C MET A 402 3.51 -0.06 -11.12
N GLY A 403 2.19 -0.19 -11.30
CA GLY A 403 1.56 -1.29 -12.05
C GLY A 403 0.98 -2.41 -11.18
N LEU A 404 0.58 -2.11 -9.94
CA LEU A 404 -0.19 -3.03 -9.11
C LEU A 404 -1.58 -2.43 -8.83
N ALA A 405 -2.62 -3.02 -9.40
CA ALA A 405 -4.00 -2.64 -9.11
C ALA A 405 -4.43 -3.18 -7.75
N VAL A 406 -4.89 -2.28 -6.87
CA VAL A 406 -5.61 -2.66 -5.65
C VAL A 406 -7.09 -2.38 -5.89
N LEU A 407 -7.86 -3.46 -6.05
CA LEU A 407 -9.26 -3.41 -6.41
C LEU A 407 -10.16 -3.72 -5.20
N PRO A 408 -11.39 -3.15 -5.15
CA PRO A 408 -12.31 -3.34 -4.04
C PRO A 408 -12.85 -4.78 -3.97
N ALA A 409 -13.18 -5.24 -2.75
CA ALA A 409 -13.65 -6.60 -2.45
C ALA A 409 -14.89 -7.01 -3.26
N ARG A 410 -15.82 -6.06 -3.51
CA ARG A 410 -17.03 -6.30 -4.29
C ARG A 410 -16.77 -6.97 -5.65
N LEU A 411 -15.64 -6.67 -6.29
CA LEU A 411 -15.31 -7.19 -7.61
C LEU A 411 -15.13 -8.70 -7.65
N LYS A 412 -14.88 -9.37 -6.53
CA LYS A 412 -14.84 -10.83 -6.51
C LYS A 412 -16.17 -11.42 -6.96
N ASP A 413 -17.25 -11.06 -6.27
CA ASP A 413 -18.59 -11.61 -6.54
C ASP A 413 -19.19 -11.03 -7.82
N GLU A 414 -18.92 -9.76 -8.11
CA GLU A 414 -19.36 -9.10 -9.34
C GLU A 414 -18.77 -9.74 -10.59
N LEU A 415 -17.46 -10.01 -10.64
CA LEU A 415 -16.82 -10.64 -11.80
C LEU A 415 -17.29 -12.09 -11.97
N ASP A 416 -17.50 -12.84 -10.88
CA ASP A 416 -18.12 -14.17 -10.95
C ASP A 416 -19.55 -14.11 -11.50
N GLY A 417 -20.32 -13.07 -11.16
CA GLY A 417 -21.64 -12.80 -11.70
C GLY A 417 -21.60 -12.46 -13.19
N VAL A 418 -20.70 -11.58 -13.60
CA VAL A 418 -20.46 -11.20 -15.01
C VAL A 418 -20.07 -12.42 -15.83
N ALA A 419 -19.16 -13.28 -15.32
CA ALA A 419 -18.76 -14.51 -16.00
C ALA A 419 -19.95 -15.40 -16.29
N ARG A 420 -20.80 -15.66 -15.27
CA ARG A 420 -22.00 -16.48 -15.44
C ARG A 420 -22.98 -15.90 -16.44
N ALA A 421 -23.22 -14.59 -16.39
CA ALA A 421 -24.13 -13.92 -17.32
C ALA A 421 -23.63 -13.97 -18.77
N LEU A 422 -22.32 -13.74 -18.99
CA LEU A 422 -21.71 -13.84 -20.32
C LEU A 422 -21.82 -15.24 -20.93
N VAL A 423 -21.63 -16.29 -20.13
CA VAL A 423 -21.76 -17.69 -20.57
C VAL A 423 -23.23 -18.06 -20.91
N ARG A 424 -24.19 -17.55 -20.14
CA ARG A 424 -25.63 -17.84 -20.34
C ARG A 424 -26.28 -16.94 -21.38
N GLY A 425 -25.68 -15.80 -21.71
CA GLY A 425 -26.29 -14.77 -22.55
C GLY A 425 -27.30 -13.89 -21.80
N ASP A 426 -27.22 -13.84 -20.46
CA ASP A 426 -28.13 -13.03 -19.63
C ASP A 426 -27.87 -11.52 -19.83
N ASP A 427 -28.90 -10.69 -19.67
CA ASP A 427 -28.75 -9.23 -19.66
C ASP A 427 -28.32 -8.75 -18.28
N LEU A 428 -27.08 -8.23 -18.18
CA LEU A 428 -26.54 -7.69 -16.93
C LEU A 428 -27.33 -6.48 -16.41
N ARG A 429 -28.03 -5.75 -17.26
CA ARG A 429 -28.84 -4.59 -16.85
C ARG A 429 -30.03 -4.98 -15.98
N ALA A 430 -30.45 -6.25 -16.04
CA ALA A 430 -31.52 -6.80 -15.20
C ALA A 430 -31.09 -7.05 -13.73
N ASP A 431 -29.79 -7.08 -13.45
CA ASP A 431 -29.23 -7.23 -12.10
C ASP A 431 -28.62 -5.90 -11.64
N GLU A 432 -29.19 -5.31 -10.59
CA GLU A 432 -28.77 -3.99 -10.06
C GLU A 432 -27.28 -3.95 -9.67
N THR A 433 -26.73 -5.06 -9.19
CA THR A 433 -25.31 -5.15 -8.79
C THR A 433 -24.36 -5.25 -9.98
N LEU A 434 -24.83 -5.83 -11.11
CA LEU A 434 -24.03 -6.09 -12.30
C LEU A 434 -24.27 -5.06 -13.41
N ALA A 435 -25.34 -4.28 -13.35
CA ALA A 435 -25.74 -3.31 -14.41
C ALA A 435 -24.61 -2.34 -14.79
N LYS A 436 -23.76 -1.93 -13.84
CA LYS A 436 -22.61 -1.07 -14.08
C LYS A 436 -21.52 -1.67 -14.97
N HIS A 437 -21.52 -3.00 -15.16
CA HIS A 437 -20.60 -3.72 -16.05
C HIS A 437 -21.21 -4.01 -17.42
N ALA A 438 -22.48 -3.64 -17.67
CA ALA A 438 -23.21 -4.09 -18.85
C ALA A 438 -22.58 -3.61 -20.16
N ASP A 439 -22.20 -2.33 -20.25
CA ASP A 439 -21.60 -1.77 -21.47
C ASP A 439 -20.25 -2.44 -21.78
N TRP A 440 -19.41 -2.61 -20.77
CA TRP A 440 -18.16 -3.35 -20.89
C TRP A 440 -18.39 -4.81 -21.31
N ALA A 441 -19.38 -5.49 -20.74
CA ALA A 441 -19.71 -6.86 -21.11
C ALA A 441 -20.18 -6.99 -22.57
N GLU A 442 -20.94 -6.02 -23.09
CA GLU A 442 -21.33 -5.99 -24.50
C GLU A 442 -20.11 -5.83 -25.43
N GLU A 443 -19.15 -4.96 -25.08
CA GLU A 443 -17.89 -4.84 -25.81
C GLU A 443 -17.08 -6.14 -25.78
N LEU A 444 -17.07 -6.85 -24.65
CA LEU A 444 -16.38 -8.12 -24.51
C LEU A 444 -16.98 -9.22 -25.41
N LYS A 445 -18.31 -9.27 -25.53
CA LYS A 445 -19.02 -10.23 -26.43
C LYS A 445 -18.63 -10.06 -27.89
N ILE A 446 -18.24 -8.84 -28.32
CA ILE A 446 -17.78 -8.59 -29.71
C ILE A 446 -16.38 -9.21 -29.93
N ARG A 447 -15.55 -9.22 -28.89
CA ARG A 447 -14.14 -9.63 -28.97
C ARG A 447 -13.90 -11.10 -28.61
N HIS A 448 -14.78 -11.68 -27.80
CA HIS A 448 -14.59 -13.01 -27.22
C HIS A 448 -15.82 -13.89 -27.30
N VAL A 449 -15.59 -15.18 -27.40
CA VAL A 449 -16.63 -16.22 -27.19
C VAL A 449 -16.43 -16.79 -25.78
N PHE A 450 -17.41 -16.59 -24.93
CA PHE A 450 -17.36 -17.02 -23.53
C PHE A 450 -17.93 -18.43 -23.36
N THR A 451 -17.19 -19.30 -22.65
CA THR A 451 -17.60 -20.63 -22.23
C THR A 451 -17.40 -20.77 -20.72
N ALA A 452 -17.97 -21.80 -20.11
CA ALA A 452 -17.80 -22.07 -18.69
C ALA A 452 -16.31 -22.27 -18.30
N GLU A 453 -15.48 -22.76 -19.24
CA GLU A 453 -14.07 -23.05 -19.02
C GLU A 453 -13.18 -21.79 -19.11
N ASN A 454 -13.53 -20.83 -19.99
CA ASN A 454 -12.64 -19.70 -20.30
C ASN A 454 -13.07 -18.34 -19.70
N ALA A 455 -14.34 -18.19 -19.31
CA ALA A 455 -14.90 -16.88 -18.93
C ALA A 455 -14.11 -16.21 -17.79
N GLY A 456 -13.73 -16.98 -16.76
CA GLY A 456 -12.97 -16.45 -15.62
C GLY A 456 -11.58 -15.92 -16.00
N GLU A 457 -10.87 -16.65 -16.87
CA GLU A 457 -9.53 -16.25 -17.32
C GLU A 457 -9.58 -15.04 -18.26
N LEU A 458 -10.53 -15.04 -19.21
CA LEU A 458 -10.73 -13.90 -20.11
C LEU A 458 -11.06 -12.63 -19.33
N LEU A 459 -11.97 -12.71 -18.35
CA LEU A 459 -12.30 -11.54 -17.52
C LEU A 459 -11.10 -11.04 -16.71
N ARG A 460 -10.24 -11.91 -16.19
CA ARG A 460 -9.01 -11.52 -15.50
C ARG A 460 -8.08 -10.72 -16.41
N GLN A 461 -7.89 -11.17 -17.66
CA GLN A 461 -7.10 -10.45 -18.66
C GLN A 461 -7.73 -9.10 -19.02
N GLU A 462 -9.03 -9.05 -19.22
CA GLU A 462 -9.76 -7.81 -19.55
C GLU A 462 -9.76 -6.80 -18.39
N VAL A 463 -9.82 -7.24 -17.13
CA VAL A 463 -9.62 -6.37 -15.97
C VAL A 463 -8.23 -5.75 -15.99
N GLY A 464 -7.21 -6.51 -16.39
CA GLY A 464 -5.86 -5.98 -16.58
C GLY A 464 -5.77 -4.93 -17.69
N ALA A 465 -6.48 -5.15 -18.81
CA ALA A 465 -6.57 -4.17 -19.91
C ALA A 465 -7.27 -2.89 -19.43
N VAL A 466 -8.37 -3.00 -18.69
CA VAL A 466 -9.05 -1.85 -18.05
C VAL A 466 -8.08 -1.10 -17.13
N PHE A 467 -7.27 -1.80 -16.33
CA PHE A 467 -6.30 -1.15 -15.45
C PHE A 467 -5.17 -0.46 -16.21
N ALA A 468 -4.71 -1.00 -17.33
CA ALA A 468 -3.77 -0.30 -18.21
C ALA A 468 -4.36 1.02 -18.72
N THR A 469 -5.63 1.01 -19.17
CA THR A 469 -6.36 2.22 -19.58
C THR A 469 -6.56 3.20 -18.42
N VAL A 470 -6.77 2.71 -17.19
CA VAL A 470 -6.82 3.54 -15.98
C VAL A 470 -5.52 4.32 -15.80
N LEU A 471 -4.37 3.69 -16.01
CA LEU A 471 -3.07 4.36 -15.93
C LEU A 471 -2.84 5.33 -17.11
N GLU A 472 -3.32 5.01 -18.32
CA GLU A 472 -3.29 5.92 -19.46
C GLU A 472 -4.11 7.18 -19.21
N HIS A 473 -5.29 7.05 -18.59
CA HIS A 473 -6.10 8.21 -18.17
C HIS A 473 -5.37 9.05 -17.13
N ALA A 474 -4.66 8.42 -16.19
CA ALA A 474 -3.89 9.09 -15.16
C ALA A 474 -2.56 9.70 -15.66
N GLY A 475 -2.09 9.31 -16.85
CA GLY A 475 -0.89 9.86 -17.49
C GLY A 475 -1.11 11.29 -18.00
N VAL A 476 -0.20 12.20 -17.70
CA VAL A 476 -0.29 13.60 -18.11
C VAL A 476 -0.02 13.74 -19.62
N PHE A 477 1.14 13.27 -20.10
CA PHE A 477 1.43 13.19 -21.52
C PHE A 477 1.01 11.83 -22.03
N LYS A 478 0.06 11.82 -22.98
CA LYS A 478 -0.52 10.57 -23.51
C LYS A 478 0.48 9.77 -24.35
N CYS A 479 0.27 8.46 -24.43
CA CYS A 479 1.10 7.55 -25.24
C CYS A 479 0.76 7.64 -26.75
N THR A 480 0.57 8.86 -27.26
CA THR A 480 0.37 9.19 -28.68
C THR A 480 1.57 9.97 -29.21
N PRO A 481 1.75 10.10 -30.53
CA PRO A 481 2.81 10.94 -31.08
C PRO A 481 2.77 12.38 -30.54
N GLU A 482 1.58 13.00 -30.48
CA GLU A 482 1.38 14.37 -29.97
C GLU A 482 1.71 14.48 -28.47
N GLY A 483 1.32 13.46 -27.70
CA GLY A 483 1.65 13.41 -26.26
C GLY A 483 3.14 13.21 -26.02
N ARG A 484 3.83 12.44 -26.87
CA ARG A 484 5.29 12.30 -26.80
C ARG A 484 6.00 13.59 -27.17
N GLU A 485 5.55 14.32 -28.18
CA GLU A 485 6.07 15.64 -28.53
C GLU A 485 5.86 16.64 -27.39
N ALA A 486 4.69 16.63 -26.76
CA ALA A 486 4.44 17.47 -25.58
C ALA A 486 5.35 17.13 -24.41
N PHE A 487 5.63 15.85 -24.16
CA PHE A 487 6.56 15.43 -23.12
C PHE A 487 7.98 15.92 -23.42
N LEU A 488 8.43 15.86 -24.67
CA LEU A 488 9.73 16.39 -25.08
C LEU A 488 9.80 17.92 -24.94
N ARG A 489 8.72 18.66 -25.24
CA ARG A 489 8.67 20.12 -24.97
C ARG A 489 8.90 20.41 -23.50
N PHE A 490 8.28 19.63 -22.58
CA PHE A 490 8.56 19.78 -21.16
C PHE A 490 10.03 19.48 -20.83
N ILE A 491 10.60 18.36 -21.33
CA ILE A 491 12.02 18.02 -21.10
C ILE A 491 12.93 19.17 -21.52
N HIS A 492 12.74 19.72 -22.72
CA HIS A 492 13.53 20.86 -23.23
C HIS A 492 13.36 22.12 -22.35
N SER A 493 12.16 22.37 -21.80
CA SER A 493 11.96 23.49 -20.88
C SER A 493 12.74 23.32 -19.55
N ALA A 494 12.96 22.08 -19.11
CA ALA A 494 13.73 21.76 -17.91
C ALA A 494 15.26 21.76 -18.15
N GLU A 495 15.72 21.86 -19.39
CA GLU A 495 17.15 22.00 -19.75
C GLU A 495 17.68 23.44 -19.54
N MET A 496 16.80 24.42 -19.55
CA MET A 496 17.15 25.83 -19.36
C MET A 496 17.39 26.17 -17.89
#